data_f740bd1b1d6e6550f75beba291190c10
#
_entry.id   f740bd1b1d6e6550f75beba291190c10
#
_cell.length_a   1.000
_cell.length_b   1.000
_cell.length_c   1.000
_cell.angle_alpha   90.00
_cell.angle_beta   90.00
_cell.angle_gamma   90.00
#
_symmetry.space_group_name_H-M   'P 1'
#
loop_
_entity.id
_entity.type
_entity.pdbx_description
1 polymer ?
#
loop_
_entity_poly.entity_id
_entity_poly.type
_entity_poly.pdbx_seq_one_letter_code
_entity_poly.pdbx_strand_id
1 'polypeptide(L)'
;MEISKIQDRIKGDLLEVNNLIKESLESNVELLNTINKYLFELKGKQIRPILSLVSAKACGMPNSLTISCAAVAEMIHTATLLHDDVADNSSHRRGAPTVQNMYSPASSVLTGDYWLSKALSLIVKQHNPRVMGFFTKAVEELSEGELFQIQKASRLDTTEEDYYYIISRKTSSLFVASVASAVYSAGASESLISDLSRYAYHLGIAFQIRDDVFDYMPDLDTGKMAGTDIKEKKITLPLICAFKNSSPAERDEMLKFIKDTDGDSNPLVDKTLEFVKRFSGIESAQKSLAEHSRLAIEALGNLTDSEYKKELETLALYVGNRVV
;
A
#
# COMPACT_ATOMS: atom_id res chain seq x y z
N MET A 1 -10.82 -15.72 -1.56
CA MET A 1 -10.66 -17.16 -1.87
C MET A 1 -9.32 -17.50 -2.51
N GLU A 2 -8.74 -16.71 -3.42
CA GLU A 2 -7.41 -16.99 -3.99
C GLU A 2 -6.24 -16.71 -3.04
N ILE A 3 -6.25 -15.56 -2.33
CA ILE A 3 -5.20 -15.23 -1.36
C ILE A 3 -5.14 -16.24 -0.20
N SER A 4 -6.27 -16.77 0.27
CA SER A 4 -6.28 -17.76 1.35
C SER A 4 -5.56 -19.06 0.95
N LYS A 5 -5.66 -19.49 -0.31
CA LYS A 5 -4.93 -20.67 -0.82
C LYS A 5 -3.42 -20.42 -0.83
N ILE A 6 -3.00 -19.22 -1.22
CA ILE A 6 -1.58 -18.83 -1.18
C ILE A 6 -1.09 -18.82 0.27
N GLN A 7 -1.86 -18.22 1.19
CA GLN A 7 -1.53 -18.20 2.62
C GLN A 7 -1.41 -19.62 3.21
N ASP A 8 -2.31 -20.55 2.83
CA ASP A 8 -2.26 -21.93 3.30
C ASP A 8 -0.96 -22.63 2.84
N ARG A 9 -0.50 -22.36 1.61
CA ARG A 9 0.73 -22.96 1.06
C ARG A 9 1.99 -22.46 1.76
N ILE A 10 2.03 -21.21 2.17
CA ILE A 10 3.18 -20.60 2.86
C ILE A 10 2.95 -20.44 4.37
N LYS A 11 1.98 -21.19 4.92
CA LYS A 11 1.53 -21.04 6.33
C LYS A 11 2.66 -21.15 7.34
N GLY A 12 3.61 -22.09 7.11
CA GLY A 12 4.77 -22.26 8.00
C GLY A 12 5.64 -21.04 8.03
N ASP A 13 6.07 -20.55 6.87
CA ASP A 13 6.92 -19.36 6.76
C ASP A 13 6.20 -18.11 7.29
N LEU A 14 4.91 -17.97 7.00
CA LEU A 14 4.11 -16.84 7.48
C LEU A 14 3.95 -16.86 9.01
N LEU A 15 3.90 -18.06 9.62
CA LEU A 15 3.91 -18.20 11.08
C LEU A 15 5.26 -17.76 11.67
N GLU A 16 6.38 -18.13 11.05
CA GLU A 16 7.71 -17.69 11.46
C GLU A 16 7.85 -16.16 11.38
N VAL A 17 7.39 -15.54 10.30
CA VAL A 17 7.33 -14.07 10.16
C VAL A 17 6.55 -13.45 11.31
N ASN A 18 5.34 -13.97 11.60
CA ASN A 18 4.50 -13.44 12.66
C ASN A 18 5.11 -13.60 14.07
N ASN A 19 5.78 -14.71 14.32
CA ASN A 19 6.48 -14.95 15.58
C ASN A 19 7.67 -13.97 15.73
N LEU A 20 8.46 -13.79 14.68
CA LEU A 20 9.58 -12.86 14.68
C LEU A 20 9.14 -11.42 14.94
N ILE A 21 8.01 -10.99 14.35
CA ILE A 21 7.42 -9.67 14.63
C ILE A 21 7.04 -9.56 16.12
N LYS A 22 6.32 -10.54 16.67
CA LYS A 22 5.88 -10.54 18.07
C LYS A 22 7.07 -10.45 19.04
N GLU A 23 8.07 -11.31 18.86
CA GLU A 23 9.27 -11.33 19.68
C GLU A 23 10.05 -10.00 19.60
N SER A 24 10.12 -9.42 18.40
CA SER A 24 10.80 -8.13 18.19
C SER A 24 10.12 -6.98 18.92
N LEU A 25 8.81 -7.05 19.13
CA LEU A 25 7.99 -5.98 19.70
C LEU A 25 7.75 -6.10 21.20
N GLU A 26 8.32 -7.10 21.87
CA GLU A 26 8.24 -7.22 23.33
C GLU A 26 8.85 -6.00 24.02
N SER A 27 8.17 -5.51 25.05
CA SER A 27 8.56 -4.33 25.82
C SER A 27 8.21 -4.48 27.29
N ASN A 28 8.92 -3.74 28.15
CA ASN A 28 8.56 -3.60 29.58
C ASN A 28 7.46 -2.56 29.83
N VAL A 29 6.97 -1.87 28.77
CA VAL A 29 5.91 -0.87 28.87
C VAL A 29 4.56 -1.53 28.62
N GLU A 30 3.72 -1.61 29.65
CA GLU A 30 2.42 -2.30 29.59
C GLU A 30 1.48 -1.74 28.51
N LEU A 31 1.39 -0.41 28.41
CA LEU A 31 0.57 0.26 27.40
C LEU A 31 0.97 -0.16 25.98
N LEU A 32 2.28 -0.21 25.71
CA LEU A 32 2.80 -0.60 24.40
C LEU A 32 2.47 -2.06 24.07
N ASN A 33 2.59 -2.97 25.03
CA ASN A 33 2.21 -4.38 24.85
C ASN A 33 0.70 -4.53 24.61
N THR A 34 -0.13 -3.71 25.27
CA THR A 34 -1.59 -3.69 25.07
C THR A 34 -1.94 -3.23 23.65
N ILE A 35 -1.31 -2.15 23.17
CA ILE A 35 -1.51 -1.65 21.79
C ILE A 35 -1.00 -2.69 20.78
N ASN A 36 0.17 -3.29 20.98
CA ASN A 36 0.72 -4.33 20.11
C ASN A 36 -0.24 -5.52 20.00
N LYS A 37 -0.81 -6.00 21.12
CA LYS A 37 -1.80 -7.08 21.12
C LYS A 37 -3.01 -6.71 20.27
N TYR A 38 -3.55 -5.52 20.46
CA TYR A 38 -4.67 -5.00 19.66
C TYR A 38 -4.35 -4.99 18.16
N LEU A 39 -3.18 -4.47 17.75
CA LEU A 39 -2.76 -4.44 16.35
C LEU A 39 -2.59 -5.85 15.75
N PHE A 40 -2.13 -6.82 16.55
CA PHE A 40 -2.04 -8.22 16.11
C PHE A 40 -3.42 -8.87 15.92
N GLU A 41 -4.42 -8.49 16.68
CA GLU A 41 -5.81 -8.98 16.53
C GLU A 41 -6.46 -8.43 15.25
N LEU A 42 -6.10 -7.21 14.84
CA LEU A 42 -6.59 -6.53 13.64
C LEU A 42 -5.82 -6.90 12.35
N LYS A 43 -5.22 -8.07 12.29
CA LYS A 43 -4.41 -8.50 11.15
C LYS A 43 -5.12 -8.26 9.82
N GLY A 44 -4.40 -7.56 8.94
CA GLY A 44 -4.78 -7.44 7.54
C GLY A 44 -4.47 -8.71 6.73
N LYS A 45 -4.57 -8.59 5.40
CA LYS A 45 -4.28 -9.69 4.47
C LYS A 45 -2.79 -10.06 4.41
N GLN A 46 -1.90 -9.27 5.03
CA GLN A 46 -0.44 -9.45 5.03
C GLN A 46 0.16 -9.60 3.61
N ILE A 47 -0.28 -8.74 2.70
CA ILE A 47 0.11 -8.82 1.26
C ILE A 47 1.63 -8.70 1.10
N ARG A 48 2.32 -7.84 1.87
CA ARG A 48 3.76 -7.63 1.77
C ARG A 48 4.56 -8.85 2.21
N PRO A 49 4.30 -9.47 3.37
CA PRO A 49 4.88 -10.78 3.72
C PRO A 49 4.61 -11.87 2.68
N ILE A 50 3.36 -11.97 2.18
CA ILE A 50 3.01 -12.95 1.15
C ILE A 50 3.86 -12.73 -0.09
N LEU A 51 3.96 -11.51 -0.60
CA LEU A 51 4.78 -11.16 -1.76
C LEU A 51 6.25 -11.50 -1.54
N SER A 52 6.81 -11.15 -0.38
CA SER A 52 8.19 -11.47 -0.02
C SER A 52 8.45 -12.98 -0.09
N LEU A 53 7.61 -13.77 0.57
CA LEU A 53 7.77 -15.21 0.67
C LEU A 53 7.56 -15.93 -0.67
N VAL A 54 6.50 -15.58 -1.40
CA VAL A 54 6.19 -16.19 -2.71
C VAL A 54 7.26 -15.82 -3.74
N SER A 55 7.71 -14.57 -3.78
CA SER A 55 8.77 -14.14 -4.69
C SER A 55 10.11 -14.84 -4.40
N ALA A 56 10.47 -14.98 -3.12
CA ALA A 56 11.66 -15.73 -2.73
C ALA A 56 11.57 -17.21 -3.16
N LYS A 57 10.41 -17.87 -2.93
CA LYS A 57 10.17 -19.26 -3.34
C LYS A 57 10.16 -19.44 -4.87
N ALA A 58 9.78 -18.43 -5.61
CA ALA A 58 9.82 -18.46 -7.07
C ALA A 58 11.26 -18.37 -7.63
N CYS A 59 12.20 -17.81 -6.86
CA CYS A 59 13.60 -17.65 -7.25
C CYS A 59 14.56 -18.66 -6.62
N GLY A 60 14.18 -19.27 -5.51
CA GLY A 60 15.05 -20.15 -4.75
C GLY A 60 14.41 -20.63 -3.45
N MET A 61 15.20 -20.76 -2.40
CA MET A 61 14.70 -21.19 -1.09
C MET A 61 14.73 -20.04 -0.10
N PRO A 62 13.59 -19.71 0.55
CA PRO A 62 13.57 -18.79 1.67
C PRO A 62 14.52 -19.25 2.78
N ASN A 63 15.10 -18.29 3.48
CA ASN A 63 15.98 -18.49 4.61
C ASN A 63 15.67 -17.49 5.74
N SER A 64 16.44 -17.48 6.82
CA SER A 64 16.22 -16.58 7.96
C SER A 64 16.25 -15.09 7.57
N LEU A 65 17.08 -14.72 6.57
CA LEU A 65 17.11 -13.37 6.04
C LEU A 65 15.80 -13.03 5.29
N THR A 66 15.26 -14.00 4.52
CA THR A 66 13.95 -13.83 3.84
C THR A 66 12.83 -13.58 4.85
N ILE A 67 12.80 -14.36 5.94
CA ILE A 67 11.80 -14.19 7.03
C ILE A 67 11.96 -12.81 7.66
N SER A 68 13.20 -12.37 7.91
CA SER A 68 13.48 -11.03 8.44
C SER A 68 13.02 -9.92 7.49
N CYS A 69 13.26 -10.06 6.18
CA CYS A 69 12.80 -9.10 5.17
C CYS A 69 11.26 -8.99 5.15
N ALA A 70 10.56 -10.13 5.17
CA ALA A 70 9.10 -10.17 5.20
C ALA A 70 8.52 -9.53 6.48
N ALA A 71 9.15 -9.80 7.64
CA ALA A 71 8.77 -9.21 8.92
C ALA A 71 8.97 -7.69 8.92
N VAL A 72 10.12 -7.22 8.46
CA VAL A 72 10.43 -5.78 8.36
C VAL A 72 9.47 -5.05 7.44
N ALA A 73 9.13 -5.63 6.29
CA ALA A 73 8.15 -5.03 5.37
C ALA A 73 6.78 -4.80 6.03
N GLU A 74 6.30 -5.77 6.81
CA GLU A 74 5.02 -5.63 7.54
C GLU A 74 5.13 -4.68 8.73
N MET A 75 6.26 -4.67 9.43
CA MET A 75 6.49 -3.76 10.55
C MET A 75 6.53 -2.29 10.08
N ILE A 76 7.26 -2.00 8.99
CA ILE A 76 7.28 -0.66 8.40
C ILE A 76 5.87 -0.27 7.94
N HIS A 77 5.15 -1.17 7.26
CA HIS A 77 3.78 -0.89 6.84
C HIS A 77 2.86 -0.56 8.01
N THR A 78 2.93 -1.33 9.11
CA THR A 78 2.11 -1.07 10.29
C THR A 78 2.48 0.26 10.95
N ALA A 79 3.77 0.59 11.01
CA ALA A 79 4.24 1.88 11.52
C ALA A 79 3.68 3.06 10.70
N THR A 80 3.74 2.96 9.36
CA THR A 80 3.19 4.02 8.49
C THR A 80 1.67 4.16 8.64
N LEU A 81 0.93 3.05 8.79
CA LEU A 81 -0.51 3.12 9.06
C LEU A 81 -0.85 3.85 10.36
N LEU A 82 -0.03 3.68 11.41
CA LEU A 82 -0.21 4.37 12.69
C LEU A 82 0.05 5.88 12.57
N HIS A 83 1.02 6.28 11.74
CA HIS A 83 1.31 7.68 11.43
C HIS A 83 0.21 8.28 10.54
N ASP A 84 -0.20 7.58 9.49
CA ASP A 84 -1.25 8.01 8.56
C ASP A 84 -2.59 8.21 9.30
N ASP A 85 -2.96 7.32 10.24
CA ASP A 85 -4.17 7.48 11.05
C ASP A 85 -4.21 8.83 11.76
N VAL A 86 -3.05 9.34 12.21
CA VAL A 86 -2.94 10.65 12.87
C VAL A 86 -2.95 11.77 11.84
N ALA A 87 -2.22 11.63 10.74
CA ALA A 87 -2.15 12.64 9.69
C ALA A 87 -3.53 12.90 9.06
N ASP A 88 -4.30 11.82 8.81
CA ASP A 88 -5.64 11.86 8.22
C ASP A 88 -6.75 12.05 9.27
N ASN A 89 -6.40 12.21 10.57
CA ASN A 89 -7.34 12.26 11.68
C ASN A 89 -8.39 11.13 11.66
N SER A 90 -8.00 9.93 11.26
CA SER A 90 -8.88 8.78 11.08
C SER A 90 -9.34 8.19 12.41
N SER A 91 -10.64 8.08 12.63
CA SER A 91 -11.21 7.45 13.84
C SER A 91 -11.31 5.93 13.75
N HIS A 92 -11.45 5.37 12.54
CA HIS A 92 -11.61 3.94 12.29
C HIS A 92 -10.75 3.46 11.12
N ARG A 93 -10.26 2.22 11.23
CA ARG A 93 -9.54 1.51 10.16
C ARG A 93 -10.00 0.05 10.12
N ARG A 94 -10.42 -0.42 8.94
CA ARG A 94 -10.94 -1.80 8.74
C ARG A 94 -12.09 -2.15 9.69
N GLY A 95 -12.98 -1.19 9.96
CA GLY A 95 -14.13 -1.38 10.83
C GLY A 95 -13.83 -1.36 12.33
N ALA A 96 -12.56 -1.17 12.73
CA ALA A 96 -12.16 -1.06 14.14
C ALA A 96 -11.62 0.34 14.46
N PRO A 97 -11.72 0.82 15.73
CA PRO A 97 -11.15 2.09 16.13
C PRO A 97 -9.63 2.16 15.88
N THR A 98 -9.11 3.33 15.52
CA THR A 98 -7.65 3.55 15.41
C THR A 98 -7.01 3.67 16.80
N VAL A 99 -5.68 3.48 16.88
CA VAL A 99 -4.94 3.66 18.14
C VAL A 99 -5.07 5.09 18.67
N GLN A 100 -5.06 6.10 17.79
CA GLN A 100 -5.28 7.48 18.19
C GLN A 100 -6.68 7.72 18.79
N ASN A 101 -7.69 7.04 18.26
CA ASN A 101 -9.07 7.18 18.77
C ASN A 101 -9.28 6.44 20.09
N MET A 102 -8.61 5.31 20.30
CA MET A 102 -8.70 4.53 21.55
C MET A 102 -7.88 5.13 22.69
N TYR A 103 -6.74 5.72 22.38
CA TYR A 103 -5.80 6.23 23.38
C TYR A 103 -5.51 7.73 23.17
N SER A 104 -4.64 8.04 22.21
CA SER A 104 -4.32 9.43 21.82
C SER A 104 -3.51 9.47 20.52
N PRO A 105 -3.44 10.62 19.82
CA PRO A 105 -2.53 10.82 18.69
C PRO A 105 -1.06 10.55 19.07
N ALA A 106 -0.63 10.98 20.25
CA ALA A 106 0.72 10.73 20.74
C ALA A 106 1.02 9.23 20.90
N SER A 107 0.06 8.45 21.40
CA SER A 107 0.20 6.99 21.52
C SER A 107 0.35 6.32 20.17
N SER A 108 -0.39 6.78 19.14
CA SER A 108 -0.27 6.26 17.78
C SER A 108 1.10 6.56 17.18
N VAL A 109 1.54 7.82 17.23
CA VAL A 109 2.86 8.24 16.69
C VAL A 109 3.99 7.48 17.38
N LEU A 110 4.03 7.46 18.72
CA LEU A 110 5.10 6.79 19.45
C LEU A 110 5.11 5.28 19.27
N THR A 111 3.94 4.65 19.09
CA THR A 111 3.87 3.22 18.74
C THR A 111 4.41 2.99 17.32
N GLY A 112 4.07 3.86 16.37
CA GLY A 112 4.62 3.81 15.00
C GLY A 112 6.14 3.94 14.99
N ASP A 113 6.70 4.91 15.73
CA ASP A 113 8.14 5.10 15.89
C ASP A 113 8.82 3.87 16.51
N TYR A 114 8.17 3.25 17.50
CA TYR A 114 8.68 2.02 18.11
C TYR A 114 8.72 0.87 17.10
N TRP A 115 7.65 0.65 16.34
CA TRP A 115 7.61 -0.39 15.30
C TRP A 115 8.69 -0.15 14.23
N LEU A 116 8.82 1.08 13.75
CA LEU A 116 9.85 1.46 12.77
C LEU A 116 11.26 1.23 13.32
N SER A 117 11.53 1.66 14.55
CA SER A 117 12.81 1.45 15.23
C SER A 117 13.14 -0.04 15.38
N LYS A 118 12.16 -0.87 15.73
CA LYS A 118 12.34 -2.33 15.83
C LYS A 118 12.58 -2.98 14.47
N ALA A 119 11.88 -2.52 13.42
CA ALA A 119 12.12 -2.97 12.05
C ALA A 119 13.57 -2.67 11.62
N LEU A 120 14.04 -1.44 11.82
CA LEU A 120 15.43 -1.06 11.52
C LEU A 120 16.43 -1.86 12.35
N SER A 121 16.17 -2.08 13.64
CA SER A 121 17.03 -2.91 14.51
C SER A 121 17.13 -4.35 14.00
N LEU A 122 16.02 -4.92 13.52
CA LEU A 122 16.00 -6.27 12.96
C LEU A 122 16.85 -6.38 11.68
N ILE A 123 16.79 -5.38 10.81
CA ILE A 123 17.59 -5.33 9.57
C ILE A 123 19.09 -5.12 9.87
N VAL A 124 19.43 -4.23 10.79
CA VAL A 124 20.83 -3.97 11.18
C VAL A 124 21.49 -5.25 11.71
N LYS A 125 20.77 -6.06 12.50
CA LYS A 125 21.27 -7.34 13.01
C LYS A 125 21.62 -8.36 11.91
N GLN A 126 21.09 -8.20 10.70
CA GLN A 126 21.41 -9.07 9.56
C GLN A 126 22.79 -8.76 8.95
N HIS A 127 23.43 -7.66 9.32
CA HIS A 127 24.74 -7.23 8.81
C HIS A 127 24.82 -7.20 7.26
N ASN A 128 23.69 -6.90 6.61
CA ASN A 128 23.58 -6.87 5.15
C ASN A 128 23.22 -5.45 4.67
N PRO A 129 24.23 -4.66 4.25
CA PRO A 129 24.01 -3.28 3.81
C PRO A 129 23.05 -3.14 2.63
N ARG A 130 23.00 -4.15 1.74
CA ARG A 130 22.12 -4.11 0.57
C ARG A 130 20.65 -4.24 0.98
N VAL A 131 20.34 -5.19 1.85
CA VAL A 131 18.99 -5.35 2.39
C VAL A 131 18.56 -4.09 3.16
N MET A 132 19.47 -3.51 3.96
CA MET A 132 19.23 -2.25 4.64
C MET A 132 18.91 -1.14 3.62
N GLY A 133 19.66 -1.05 2.51
CA GLY A 133 19.43 -0.07 1.44
C GLY A 133 18.03 -0.15 0.81
N PHE A 134 17.47 -1.35 0.62
CA PHE A 134 16.10 -1.49 0.09
C PHE A 134 15.06 -0.84 1.02
N PHE A 135 15.16 -1.09 2.32
CA PHE A 135 14.17 -0.59 3.28
C PHE A 135 14.37 0.88 3.64
N THR A 136 15.61 1.35 3.79
CA THR A 136 15.86 2.78 4.07
C THR A 136 15.39 3.65 2.93
N LYS A 137 15.65 3.24 1.67
CA LYS A 137 15.12 3.93 0.48
C LYS A 137 13.60 3.94 0.46
N ALA A 138 12.95 2.82 0.79
CA ALA A 138 11.49 2.77 0.81
C ALA A 138 10.89 3.71 1.87
N VAL A 139 11.48 3.79 3.07
CA VAL A 139 11.02 4.70 4.13
C VAL A 139 11.20 6.17 3.74
N GLU A 140 12.33 6.51 3.10
CA GLU A 140 12.59 7.86 2.55
C GLU A 140 11.51 8.22 1.51
N GLU A 141 11.31 7.34 0.52
CA GLU A 141 10.32 7.53 -0.55
C GLU A 141 8.89 7.63 -0.02
N LEU A 142 8.51 6.81 0.96
CA LEU A 142 7.20 6.87 1.63
C LEU A 142 6.95 8.26 2.23
N SER A 143 7.92 8.78 2.99
CA SER A 143 7.81 10.09 3.65
C SER A 143 7.73 11.24 2.64
N GLU A 144 8.56 11.19 1.59
CA GLU A 144 8.52 12.19 0.50
C GLU A 144 7.18 12.16 -0.24
N GLY A 145 6.67 10.97 -0.56
CA GLY A 145 5.40 10.80 -1.26
C GLY A 145 4.23 11.36 -0.46
N GLU A 146 4.20 11.10 0.86
CA GLU A 146 3.14 11.62 1.74
C GLU A 146 3.18 13.14 1.85
N LEU A 147 4.34 13.71 2.10
CA LEU A 147 4.49 15.17 2.18
C LEU A 147 4.14 15.86 0.86
N PHE A 148 4.50 15.26 -0.27
CA PHE A 148 4.15 15.80 -1.58
C PHE A 148 2.64 15.70 -1.84
N GLN A 149 1.98 14.60 -1.42
CA GLN A 149 0.53 14.48 -1.47
C GLN A 149 -0.18 15.58 -0.68
N ILE A 150 0.25 15.83 0.56
CA ILE A 150 -0.28 16.91 1.42
C ILE A 150 -0.13 18.27 0.72
N GLN A 151 1.05 18.54 0.16
CA GLN A 151 1.31 19.79 -0.57
C GLN A 151 0.37 19.94 -1.78
N LYS A 152 0.15 18.89 -2.56
CA LYS A 152 -0.71 18.90 -3.74
C LYS A 152 -2.20 19.01 -3.38
N ALA A 153 -2.65 18.30 -2.36
CA ALA A 153 -4.01 18.41 -1.84
C ALA A 153 -4.35 19.84 -1.41
N SER A 154 -3.43 20.53 -0.74
CA SER A 154 -3.62 21.93 -0.31
C SER A 154 -3.75 22.92 -1.48
N ARG A 155 -3.13 22.62 -2.63
CA ARG A 155 -3.15 23.47 -3.84
C ARG A 155 -4.25 23.11 -4.82
N LEU A 156 -4.78 21.90 -4.74
CA LEU A 156 -5.75 21.33 -5.71
C LEU A 156 -5.22 21.32 -7.17
N ASP A 157 -3.91 21.15 -7.34
CA ASP A 157 -3.21 21.20 -8.64
C ASP A 157 -2.54 19.88 -9.03
N THR A 158 -3.01 18.77 -8.48
CA THR A 158 -2.46 17.43 -8.76
C THR A 158 -2.65 17.07 -10.24
N THR A 159 -1.55 16.94 -10.95
CA THR A 159 -1.52 16.39 -12.32
C THR A 159 -1.48 14.87 -12.29
N GLU A 160 -1.65 14.21 -13.45
CA GLU A 160 -1.48 12.76 -13.53
C GLU A 160 -0.03 12.34 -13.25
N GLU A 161 0.96 13.12 -13.66
CA GLU A 161 2.37 12.88 -13.35
C GLU A 161 2.63 12.97 -11.84
N ASP A 162 2.08 14.00 -11.17
CA ASP A 162 2.13 14.13 -9.71
C ASP A 162 1.48 12.94 -9.02
N TYR A 163 0.33 12.48 -9.52
CA TYR A 163 -0.37 11.32 -8.98
C TYR A 163 0.51 10.07 -9.03
N TYR A 164 1.09 9.74 -10.21
CA TYR A 164 1.98 8.59 -10.32
C TYR A 164 3.25 8.75 -9.48
N TYR A 165 3.78 9.95 -9.36
CA TYR A 165 4.89 10.24 -8.46
C TYR A 165 4.52 9.91 -7.00
N ILE A 166 3.36 10.36 -6.52
CA ILE A 166 2.87 10.10 -5.16
C ILE A 166 2.72 8.60 -4.92
N ILE A 167 1.93 7.91 -5.74
CA ILE A 167 1.62 6.49 -5.50
C ILE A 167 2.81 5.55 -5.70
N SER A 168 3.76 5.93 -6.55
CA SER A 168 5.01 5.18 -6.71
C SER A 168 5.84 5.21 -5.43
N ARG A 169 5.87 6.35 -4.75
CA ARG A 169 6.61 6.54 -3.50
C ARG A 169 5.83 6.05 -2.29
N LYS A 170 4.62 6.51 -2.09
CA LYS A 170 3.80 6.18 -0.92
C LYS A 170 3.44 4.71 -0.83
N THR A 171 3.16 4.07 -1.97
CA THR A 171 2.66 2.68 -1.98
C THR A 171 3.65 1.71 -2.61
N SER A 172 4.12 1.99 -3.84
CA SER A 172 4.89 1.02 -4.62
C SER A 172 6.29 0.80 -4.06
N SER A 173 6.94 1.80 -3.45
CA SER A 173 8.28 1.71 -2.88
C SER A 173 8.44 0.56 -1.89
N LEU A 174 7.49 0.40 -0.98
CA LEU A 174 7.54 -0.69 0.01
C LEU A 174 7.20 -2.06 -0.59
N PHE A 175 6.37 -2.13 -1.65
CA PHE A 175 6.19 -3.36 -2.42
C PHE A 175 7.51 -3.78 -3.08
N VAL A 176 8.23 -2.84 -3.69
CA VAL A 176 9.55 -3.09 -4.29
C VAL A 176 10.55 -3.55 -3.23
N ALA A 177 10.65 -2.85 -2.10
CA ALA A 177 11.56 -3.24 -1.02
C ALA A 177 11.25 -4.63 -0.49
N SER A 178 9.95 -4.97 -0.31
CA SER A 178 9.48 -6.28 0.15
C SER A 178 9.94 -7.40 -0.79
N VAL A 179 9.75 -7.23 -2.09
CA VAL A 179 10.10 -8.25 -3.09
C VAL A 179 11.59 -8.28 -3.35
N ALA A 180 12.23 -7.13 -3.61
CA ALA A 180 13.66 -7.06 -3.96
C ALA A 180 14.55 -7.63 -2.84
N SER A 181 14.26 -7.31 -1.57
CA SER A 181 15.02 -7.83 -0.44
C SER A 181 14.84 -9.34 -0.28
N ALA A 182 13.62 -9.84 -0.47
CA ALA A 182 13.31 -11.26 -0.35
C ALA A 182 13.95 -12.10 -1.46
N VAL A 183 13.87 -11.67 -2.72
CA VAL A 183 14.49 -12.40 -3.84
C VAL A 183 16.01 -12.32 -3.79
N TYR A 184 16.57 -11.19 -3.37
CA TYR A 184 18.01 -11.07 -3.09
C TYR A 184 18.45 -12.07 -2.00
N SER A 185 17.69 -12.20 -0.90
CA SER A 185 18.00 -13.12 0.18
C SER A 185 17.96 -14.59 -0.25
N ALA A 186 17.13 -14.92 -1.24
CA ALA A 186 17.03 -16.25 -1.84
C ALA A 186 18.12 -16.56 -2.89
N GLY A 187 19.06 -15.63 -3.12
CA GLY A 187 20.19 -15.81 -4.03
C GLY A 187 19.87 -15.57 -5.50
N ALA A 188 18.82 -14.80 -5.81
CA ALA A 188 18.47 -14.46 -7.18
C ALA A 188 19.56 -13.64 -7.88
N SER A 189 19.68 -13.79 -9.21
CA SER A 189 20.54 -12.96 -10.02
C SER A 189 20.09 -11.50 -10.07
N GLU A 190 20.99 -10.58 -10.39
CA GLU A 190 20.66 -9.15 -10.52
C GLU A 190 19.54 -8.89 -11.55
N SER A 191 19.52 -9.66 -12.63
CA SER A 191 18.44 -9.59 -13.63
C SER A 191 17.09 -9.95 -13.04
N LEU A 192 16.99 -11.06 -12.27
CA LEU A 192 15.75 -11.47 -11.62
C LEU A 192 15.33 -10.49 -10.52
N ILE A 193 16.29 -9.93 -9.76
CA ILE A 193 15.98 -8.89 -8.76
C ILE A 193 15.36 -7.67 -9.47
N SER A 194 15.92 -7.26 -10.62
CA SER A 194 15.39 -6.14 -11.41
C SER A 194 13.99 -6.45 -11.96
N ASP A 195 13.78 -7.64 -12.53
CA ASP A 195 12.48 -8.05 -13.09
C ASP A 195 11.40 -8.12 -12.02
N LEU A 196 11.70 -8.73 -10.86
CA LEU A 196 10.74 -8.83 -9.77
C LEU A 196 10.53 -7.49 -9.03
N SER A 197 11.52 -6.58 -9.04
CA SER A 197 11.32 -5.20 -8.59
C SER A 197 10.34 -4.47 -9.51
N ARG A 198 10.41 -4.67 -10.82
CA ARG A 198 9.48 -4.12 -11.81
C ARG A 198 8.08 -4.71 -11.63
N TYR A 199 7.97 -6.02 -11.39
CA TYR A 199 6.72 -6.66 -11.01
C TYR A 199 6.09 -5.98 -9.79
N ALA A 200 6.86 -5.84 -8.71
CA ALA A 200 6.40 -5.25 -7.46
C ALA A 200 6.00 -3.77 -7.62
N TYR A 201 6.75 -3.02 -8.44
CA TYR A 201 6.43 -1.64 -8.78
C TYR A 201 5.05 -1.53 -9.44
N HIS A 202 4.83 -2.28 -10.52
CA HIS A 202 3.55 -2.21 -11.23
C HIS A 202 2.39 -2.78 -10.40
N LEU A 203 2.63 -3.82 -9.59
CA LEU A 203 1.64 -4.34 -8.66
C LEU A 203 1.24 -3.30 -7.60
N GLY A 204 2.21 -2.55 -7.06
CA GLY A 204 1.97 -1.50 -6.07
C GLY A 204 1.17 -0.33 -6.66
N ILE A 205 1.49 0.09 -7.91
CA ILE A 205 0.73 1.09 -8.65
C ILE A 205 -0.72 0.61 -8.88
N ALA A 206 -0.88 -0.61 -9.41
CA ALA A 206 -2.21 -1.19 -9.64
C ALA A 206 -3.02 -1.30 -8.34
N PHE A 207 -2.36 -1.68 -7.24
CA PHE A 207 -2.98 -1.78 -5.93
C PHE A 207 -3.55 -0.44 -5.46
N GLN A 208 -2.79 0.65 -5.61
CA GLN A 208 -3.25 1.98 -5.23
C GLN A 208 -4.35 2.48 -6.14
N ILE A 209 -4.21 2.38 -7.47
CA ILE A 209 -5.27 2.78 -8.41
C ILE A 209 -6.59 2.08 -8.07
N ARG A 210 -6.55 0.78 -7.74
CA ARG A 210 -7.74 0.04 -7.34
C ARG A 210 -8.37 0.59 -6.07
N ASP A 211 -7.56 0.88 -5.04
CA ASP A 211 -8.06 1.44 -3.77
C ASP A 211 -8.71 2.82 -4.02
N ASP A 212 -8.10 3.64 -4.87
CA ASP A 212 -8.65 4.95 -5.25
C ASP A 212 -9.95 4.81 -6.06
N VAL A 213 -10.04 3.85 -7.00
CA VAL A 213 -11.28 3.56 -7.74
C VAL A 213 -12.41 3.16 -6.79
N PHE A 214 -12.12 2.36 -5.75
CA PHE A 214 -13.13 1.97 -4.77
C PHE A 214 -13.69 3.14 -3.98
N ASP A 215 -12.92 4.20 -3.75
CA ASP A 215 -13.40 5.40 -3.08
C ASP A 215 -14.49 6.15 -3.87
N TYR A 216 -14.55 5.92 -5.19
CA TYR A 216 -15.61 6.47 -6.08
C TYR A 216 -16.76 5.49 -6.36
N MET A 217 -16.85 4.36 -5.65
CA MET A 217 -17.86 3.32 -5.86
C MET A 217 -18.63 3.01 -4.56
N PRO A 218 -19.55 3.89 -4.13
CA PRO A 218 -20.25 3.79 -2.84
C PRO A 218 -21.08 2.52 -2.68
N ASP A 219 -21.51 1.91 -3.77
CA ASP A 219 -22.34 0.70 -3.76
C ASP A 219 -21.57 -0.60 -3.49
N LEU A 220 -20.23 -0.54 -3.45
CA LEU A 220 -19.37 -1.69 -3.14
C LEU A 220 -19.13 -1.79 -1.64
N ASP A 221 -19.49 -2.93 -1.05
CA ASP A 221 -19.13 -3.25 0.33
C ASP A 221 -17.61 -3.57 0.43
N THR A 222 -16.81 -2.52 0.46
CA THR A 222 -15.35 -2.61 0.61
C THR A 222 -14.89 -2.59 2.06
N GLY A 223 -15.81 -2.35 3.00
CA GLY A 223 -15.53 -2.11 4.42
C GLY A 223 -14.89 -0.73 4.70
N LYS A 224 -14.84 0.16 3.69
CA LYS A 224 -14.46 1.57 3.81
C LYS A 224 -15.64 2.45 3.42
N MET A 225 -15.74 3.62 4.03
CA MET A 225 -16.70 4.65 3.57
C MET A 225 -16.16 5.25 2.27
N ALA A 226 -16.96 5.20 1.20
CA ALA A 226 -16.61 5.84 -0.06
C ALA A 226 -16.55 7.38 0.11
N GLY A 227 -15.76 8.03 -0.73
CA GLY A 227 -15.63 9.49 -0.73
C GLY A 227 -14.67 10.04 0.33
N THR A 228 -13.86 9.20 0.97
CA THR A 228 -12.86 9.65 1.95
C THR A 228 -11.82 10.55 1.29
N ASP A 229 -11.24 10.14 0.15
CA ASP A 229 -10.26 10.94 -0.60
C ASP A 229 -10.87 12.27 -1.07
N ILE A 230 -12.16 12.26 -1.44
CA ILE A 230 -12.89 13.46 -1.86
C ILE A 230 -13.02 14.45 -0.69
N LYS A 231 -13.39 13.95 0.51
CA LYS A 231 -13.49 14.76 1.73
C LYS A 231 -12.15 15.38 2.12
N GLU A 232 -11.08 14.63 1.97
CA GLU A 232 -9.71 15.08 2.21
C GLU A 232 -9.15 15.95 1.07
N LYS A 233 -9.96 16.23 0.04
CA LYS A 233 -9.57 16.99 -1.16
C LYS A 233 -8.36 16.42 -1.89
N LYS A 234 -8.15 15.11 -1.78
CA LYS A 234 -7.14 14.37 -2.54
C LYS A 234 -7.67 14.16 -3.97
N ILE A 235 -6.97 14.73 -4.97
CA ILE A 235 -7.31 14.53 -6.39
C ILE A 235 -6.62 13.26 -6.86
N THR A 236 -7.39 12.16 -6.93
CA THR A 236 -6.90 10.83 -7.33
C THR A 236 -7.25 10.51 -8.79
N LEU A 237 -6.76 9.39 -9.32
CA LEU A 237 -6.82 9.08 -10.75
C LEU A 237 -8.21 9.15 -11.36
N PRO A 238 -9.30 8.66 -10.73
CA PRO A 238 -10.64 8.79 -11.32
C PRO A 238 -11.04 10.25 -11.59
N LEU A 239 -10.74 11.16 -10.66
CA LEU A 239 -11.05 12.58 -10.84
C LEU A 239 -10.12 13.24 -11.87
N ILE A 240 -8.83 12.89 -11.89
CA ILE A 240 -7.86 13.35 -12.91
C ILE A 240 -8.32 12.93 -14.31
N CYS A 241 -8.76 11.70 -14.47
CA CYS A 241 -9.30 11.21 -15.73
C CYS A 241 -10.56 11.94 -16.16
N ALA A 242 -11.46 12.20 -15.21
CA ALA A 242 -12.68 12.98 -15.48
C ALA A 242 -12.34 14.42 -15.92
N PHE A 243 -11.36 15.06 -15.30
CA PHE A 243 -10.86 16.38 -15.72
C PHE A 243 -10.29 16.38 -17.14
N LYS A 244 -9.58 15.33 -17.53
CA LYS A 244 -9.06 15.18 -18.90
C LYS A 244 -10.15 15.02 -19.94
N ASN A 245 -11.25 14.36 -19.58
CA ASN A 245 -12.38 14.09 -20.46
C ASN A 245 -13.41 15.23 -20.51
N SER A 246 -13.34 16.20 -19.57
CA SER A 246 -14.22 17.35 -19.51
C SER A 246 -13.66 18.55 -20.28
N SER A 247 -14.52 19.54 -20.57
CA SER A 247 -14.07 20.83 -21.09
C SER A 247 -13.29 21.62 -20.01
N PRO A 248 -12.40 22.54 -20.41
CA PRO A 248 -11.70 23.41 -19.45
C PRO A 248 -12.64 24.18 -18.51
N ALA A 249 -13.79 24.64 -19.01
CA ALA A 249 -14.78 25.37 -18.22
C ALA A 249 -15.42 24.48 -17.14
N GLU A 250 -15.80 23.22 -17.47
CA GLU A 250 -16.38 22.28 -16.52
C GLU A 250 -15.35 21.85 -15.47
N ARG A 251 -14.10 21.63 -15.87
CA ARG A 251 -13.00 21.35 -14.94
C ARG A 251 -12.80 22.48 -13.96
N ASP A 252 -12.70 23.73 -14.44
CA ASP A 252 -12.41 24.90 -13.60
C ASP A 252 -13.59 25.18 -12.64
N GLU A 253 -14.84 24.97 -13.10
CA GLU A 253 -16.02 25.02 -12.23
C GLU A 253 -15.96 23.98 -11.11
N MET A 254 -15.60 22.73 -11.45
CA MET A 254 -15.51 21.67 -10.48
C MET A 254 -14.37 21.89 -9.46
N LEU A 255 -13.19 22.34 -9.91
CA LEU A 255 -12.08 22.70 -9.03
C LEU A 255 -12.45 23.82 -8.07
N LYS A 256 -13.17 24.85 -8.57
CA LYS A 256 -13.69 25.93 -7.74
C LYS A 256 -14.66 25.40 -6.70
N PHE A 257 -15.57 24.51 -7.10
CA PHE A 257 -16.53 23.91 -6.18
C PHE A 257 -15.83 23.11 -5.07
N ILE A 258 -14.82 22.26 -5.40
CA ILE A 258 -14.04 21.51 -4.43
C ILE A 258 -13.31 22.46 -3.46
N LYS A 259 -12.78 23.57 -3.98
CA LYS A 259 -12.05 24.55 -3.18
C LYS A 259 -12.96 25.25 -2.17
N ASP A 260 -14.14 25.69 -2.62
CA ASP A 260 -15.04 26.56 -1.85
C ASP A 260 -15.98 25.77 -0.92
N THR A 261 -16.04 24.43 -1.06
CA THR A 261 -16.92 23.57 -0.25
C THR A 261 -16.15 22.96 0.91
N ASP A 262 -16.81 22.82 2.08
CA ASP A 262 -16.26 22.13 3.23
C ASP A 262 -16.02 20.64 2.91
N GLY A 263 -14.86 20.11 3.29
CA GLY A 263 -14.47 18.73 3.04
C GLY A 263 -15.44 17.70 3.62
N ASP A 264 -16.00 17.96 4.80
CA ASP A 264 -16.95 17.03 5.47
C ASP A 264 -18.38 17.08 4.91
N SER A 265 -18.63 17.89 3.88
CA SER A 265 -19.98 18.05 3.33
C SER A 265 -20.38 16.89 2.38
N ASN A 266 -21.55 16.30 2.57
CA ASN A 266 -22.11 15.33 1.63
C ASN A 266 -22.25 15.92 0.19
N PRO A 267 -22.66 17.19 -0.02
CA PRO A 267 -22.70 17.78 -1.35
C PRO A 267 -21.38 17.74 -2.11
N LEU A 268 -20.22 17.81 -1.41
CA LEU A 268 -18.92 17.68 -2.05
C LEU A 268 -18.73 16.30 -2.65
N VAL A 269 -19.03 15.27 -1.85
CA VAL A 269 -18.92 13.87 -2.29
C VAL A 269 -19.86 13.60 -3.45
N ASP A 270 -21.15 13.91 -3.28
CA ASP A 270 -22.20 13.61 -4.29
C ASP A 270 -21.89 14.26 -5.64
N LYS A 271 -21.57 15.57 -5.65
CA LYS A 271 -21.26 16.29 -6.91
C LYS A 271 -19.97 15.81 -7.55
N THR A 272 -18.97 15.42 -6.75
CA THR A 272 -17.71 14.89 -7.29
C THR A 272 -17.92 13.50 -7.91
N LEU A 273 -18.69 12.63 -7.26
CA LEU A 273 -19.05 11.31 -7.80
C LEU A 273 -19.85 11.44 -9.12
N GLU A 274 -20.83 12.36 -9.16
CA GLU A 274 -21.61 12.64 -10.38
C GLU A 274 -20.70 13.12 -11.52
N PHE A 275 -19.78 14.05 -11.24
CA PHE A 275 -18.82 14.55 -12.22
C PHE A 275 -17.92 13.44 -12.76
N VAL A 276 -17.34 12.62 -11.88
CA VAL A 276 -16.48 11.51 -12.28
C VAL A 276 -17.23 10.47 -13.11
N LYS A 277 -18.47 10.17 -12.76
CA LYS A 277 -19.33 9.27 -13.54
C LYS A 277 -19.69 9.86 -14.91
N ARG A 278 -20.09 11.14 -14.96
CA ARG A 278 -20.44 11.83 -16.21
C ARG A 278 -19.31 11.83 -17.24
N PHE A 279 -18.06 11.98 -16.78
CA PHE A 279 -16.88 12.06 -17.65
C PHE A 279 -16.07 10.75 -17.69
N SER A 280 -16.69 9.60 -17.35
CA SER A 280 -16.06 8.27 -17.43
C SER A 280 -14.68 8.19 -16.76
N GLY A 281 -14.54 8.85 -15.60
CA GLY A 281 -13.28 8.89 -14.86
C GLY A 281 -12.91 7.52 -14.27
N ILE A 282 -13.91 6.78 -13.76
CA ILE A 282 -13.73 5.42 -13.21
C ILE A 282 -13.26 4.47 -14.30
N GLU A 283 -13.93 4.42 -15.45
CA GLU A 283 -13.60 3.52 -16.56
C GLU A 283 -12.20 3.82 -17.12
N SER A 284 -11.80 5.08 -17.13
CA SER A 284 -10.46 5.48 -17.55
C SER A 284 -9.39 5.04 -16.54
N ALA A 285 -9.63 5.21 -15.24
CA ALA A 285 -8.75 4.72 -14.19
C ALA A 285 -8.64 3.19 -14.18
N GLN A 286 -9.73 2.47 -14.45
CA GLN A 286 -9.74 1.01 -14.58
C GLN A 286 -8.88 0.50 -15.75
N LYS A 287 -8.80 1.24 -16.86
CA LYS A 287 -7.88 0.91 -17.96
C LYS A 287 -6.42 1.00 -17.52
N SER A 288 -6.08 2.05 -16.75
CA SER A 288 -4.73 2.19 -16.17
C SER A 288 -4.42 1.09 -15.17
N LEU A 289 -5.39 0.71 -14.34
CA LEU A 289 -5.29 -0.43 -13.42
C LEU A 289 -4.97 -1.73 -14.18
N ALA A 290 -5.75 -2.04 -15.22
CA ALA A 290 -5.54 -3.25 -16.04
C ALA A 290 -4.16 -3.25 -16.72
N GLU A 291 -3.73 -2.11 -17.24
CA GLU A 291 -2.41 -1.96 -17.86
C GLU A 291 -1.27 -2.21 -16.87
N HIS A 292 -1.32 -1.66 -15.66
CA HIS A 292 -0.32 -1.91 -14.64
C HIS A 292 -0.32 -3.38 -14.16
N SER A 293 -1.49 -4.01 -14.06
CA SER A 293 -1.57 -5.45 -13.76
C SER A 293 -0.95 -6.29 -14.88
N ARG A 294 -1.16 -5.93 -16.15
CA ARG A 294 -0.55 -6.58 -17.31
C ARG A 294 0.98 -6.44 -17.29
N LEU A 295 1.49 -5.22 -17.05
CA LEU A 295 2.92 -4.93 -16.96
C LEU A 295 3.60 -5.67 -15.79
N ALA A 296 2.89 -5.85 -14.66
CA ALA A 296 3.35 -6.70 -13.58
C ALA A 296 3.55 -8.14 -14.05
N ILE A 297 2.55 -8.73 -14.72
CA ILE A 297 2.65 -10.11 -15.23
C ILE A 297 3.77 -10.23 -16.28
N GLU A 298 3.93 -9.28 -17.19
CA GLU A 298 5.02 -9.27 -18.17
C GLU A 298 6.40 -9.29 -17.51
N ALA A 299 6.58 -8.60 -16.39
CA ALA A 299 7.84 -8.58 -15.66
C ALA A 299 8.24 -9.96 -15.11
N LEU A 300 7.32 -10.93 -15.03
CA LEU A 300 7.58 -12.31 -14.63
C LEU A 300 8.08 -13.19 -15.80
N GLY A 301 8.23 -12.64 -17.01
CA GLY A 301 8.54 -13.40 -18.22
C GLY A 301 9.83 -14.25 -18.12
N ASN A 302 10.86 -13.75 -17.46
CA ASN A 302 12.14 -14.43 -17.27
C ASN A 302 12.16 -15.40 -16.08
N LEU A 303 11.09 -15.44 -15.29
CA LEU A 303 10.99 -16.35 -14.15
C LEU A 303 10.64 -17.75 -14.62
N THR A 304 11.34 -18.74 -14.09
CA THR A 304 11.06 -20.15 -14.39
C THR A 304 9.64 -20.55 -14.01
N ASP A 305 8.97 -21.29 -14.87
CA ASP A 305 7.61 -21.75 -14.61
C ASP A 305 7.54 -22.61 -13.34
N SER A 306 6.69 -22.18 -12.43
CA SER A 306 6.50 -22.80 -11.12
C SER A 306 5.12 -22.47 -10.57
N GLU A 307 4.70 -23.17 -9.52
CA GLU A 307 3.48 -22.82 -8.80
C GLU A 307 3.57 -21.42 -8.19
N TYR A 308 4.75 -21.00 -7.73
CA TYR A 308 4.96 -19.69 -7.15
C TYR A 308 4.91 -18.55 -8.18
N LYS A 309 5.39 -18.77 -9.42
CA LYS A 309 5.17 -17.83 -10.53
C LYS A 309 3.68 -17.64 -10.79
N LYS A 310 2.90 -18.74 -10.85
CA LYS A 310 1.45 -18.68 -11.02
C LYS A 310 0.75 -17.95 -9.88
N GLU A 311 1.26 -18.08 -8.65
CA GLU A 311 0.74 -17.33 -7.51
C GLU A 311 1.01 -15.82 -7.63
N LEU A 312 2.20 -15.41 -8.13
CA LEU A 312 2.51 -14.00 -8.42
C LEU A 312 1.60 -13.46 -9.54
N GLU A 313 1.37 -14.22 -10.60
CA GLU A 313 0.41 -13.87 -11.67
C GLU A 313 -1.01 -13.73 -11.10
N THR A 314 -1.42 -14.67 -10.25
CA THR A 314 -2.73 -14.65 -9.57
C THR A 314 -2.89 -13.42 -8.68
N LEU A 315 -1.84 -13.01 -7.96
CA LEU A 315 -1.87 -11.79 -7.14
C LEU A 315 -2.03 -10.54 -8.00
N ALA A 316 -1.35 -10.47 -9.16
CA ALA A 316 -1.52 -9.34 -10.09
C ALA A 316 -2.93 -9.30 -10.69
N LEU A 317 -3.49 -10.44 -11.09
CA LEU A 317 -4.87 -10.55 -11.56
C LEU A 317 -5.90 -10.23 -10.47
N TYR A 318 -5.66 -10.69 -9.23
CA TYR A 318 -6.52 -10.35 -8.09
C TYR A 318 -6.59 -8.85 -7.84
N VAL A 319 -5.48 -8.14 -8.00
CA VAL A 319 -5.45 -6.70 -7.91
C VAL A 319 -6.19 -6.07 -9.09
N GLY A 320 -5.98 -6.56 -10.32
CA GLY A 320 -6.57 -6.00 -11.54
C GLY A 320 -8.06 -6.29 -11.74
N ASN A 321 -8.56 -7.46 -11.29
CA ASN A 321 -9.92 -7.93 -11.62
C ASN A 321 -10.97 -7.67 -10.53
N ARG A 322 -10.62 -7.12 -9.38
CA ARG A 322 -11.57 -6.95 -8.26
C ARG A 322 -12.48 -5.75 -8.39
N VAL A 323 -12.55 -5.13 -9.56
CA VAL A 323 -13.39 -3.95 -9.84
C VAL A 323 -14.68 -4.34 -10.62
N VAL A 324 -14.90 -5.67 -10.80
CA VAL A 324 -16.14 -6.19 -11.43
C VAL A 324 -16.85 -7.10 -10.45
#